data_40b3915eb521b3023a44a1b2add2212c
#
_entry.id   40b3915eb521b3023a44a1b2add2212c
#
_cell.length_a   1.000
_cell.length_b   1.000
_cell.length_c   1.000
_cell.angle_alpha   90.00
_cell.angle_beta   90.00
_cell.angle_gamma   90.00
#
_symmetry.space_group_name_H-M   'P 1'
#
loop_
_entity.id
_entity.type
_entity.pdbx_description
1 polymer ?
#
loop_
_entity_poly.entity_id
_entity_poly.type
_entity_poly.pdbx_seq_one_letter_code
_entity_poly.pdbx_strand_id
1 'polypeptide(L)'
;MKVKEYDYYNETANWSFDHINFVVENFTNWDYEEEIKNTIKKDSKVLDLGTAAGEKVLKFYPECAEILATDYSEEMIKTAQANLKKSGRKDITFKVMDNLHIETEENYYDLVTARHTVTDPKQIYKTLKPGGKLILRGVDKLDSWQLKRAFSFGQAYNDTKPISLIDYEAILDAGFKEVELIPLHVIEYYKTKEDLYALLIKVPILDDFSEENPDGFEKKEIDLDIFEKYCEENMTEKGIKLIRRYYGIVAKK
;
A
#
# COMPACT_ATOMS: atom_id res chain seq x y z
N MET A 1 -7.94 -11.94 19.13
CA MET A 1 -6.95 -13.02 18.97
C MET A 1 -5.72 -12.43 18.29
N LYS A 2 -4.54 -12.47 18.90
CA LYS A 2 -3.32 -11.96 18.26
C LYS A 2 -2.95 -12.90 17.13
N VAL A 3 -3.06 -12.43 15.90
CA VAL A 3 -2.63 -13.11 14.67
C VAL A 3 -1.35 -12.40 14.26
N LYS A 4 -0.34 -13.13 13.79
CA LYS A 4 0.82 -12.46 13.20
C LYS A 4 0.37 -11.80 11.89
N GLU A 5 0.84 -10.60 11.63
CA GLU A 5 0.56 -9.85 10.40
C GLU A 5 0.81 -10.71 9.14
N TYR A 6 1.86 -11.51 9.15
CA TYR A 6 2.19 -12.49 8.12
C TYR A 6 1.06 -13.50 7.84
N ASP A 7 0.48 -14.07 8.89
CA ASP A 7 -0.59 -15.07 8.75
C ASP A 7 -1.85 -14.42 8.14
N TYR A 8 -2.16 -13.18 8.52
CA TYR A 8 -3.25 -12.39 7.95
C TYR A 8 -3.08 -12.18 6.44
N TYR A 9 -1.90 -11.76 5.99
CA TYR A 9 -1.66 -11.53 4.56
C TYR A 9 -1.61 -12.82 3.74
N ASN A 10 -1.15 -13.93 4.31
CA ASN A 10 -1.20 -15.24 3.65
C ASN A 10 -2.64 -15.75 3.49
N GLU A 11 -3.52 -15.54 4.47
CA GLU A 11 -4.93 -15.93 4.38
C GLU A 11 -5.71 -15.10 3.36
N THR A 12 -5.29 -13.87 3.10
CA THR A 12 -6.00 -12.93 2.20
C THR A 12 -5.82 -13.25 0.72
N ALA A 13 -5.05 -14.20 0.30
CA ALA A 13 -4.79 -14.78 -1.04
C ALA A 13 -5.05 -13.92 -2.30
N ASN A 14 -5.90 -12.89 -2.26
CA ASN A 14 -6.11 -11.90 -3.32
C ASN A 14 -6.68 -10.58 -2.77
N TRP A 15 -6.30 -9.47 -3.40
CA TRP A 15 -6.75 -8.12 -3.08
C TRP A 15 -7.75 -7.54 -4.10
N SER A 16 -8.52 -8.40 -4.83
CA SER A 16 -9.58 -7.90 -5.70
C SER A 16 -10.74 -7.32 -4.90
N PHE A 17 -11.19 -6.14 -5.28
CA PHE A 17 -12.35 -5.42 -4.73
C PHE A 17 -13.52 -5.39 -5.72
N ASP A 18 -13.50 -6.20 -6.78
CA ASP A 18 -14.46 -6.18 -7.90
C ASP A 18 -15.92 -6.45 -7.47
N HIS A 19 -16.10 -7.08 -6.30
CA HIS A 19 -17.41 -7.37 -5.73
C HIS A 19 -17.95 -6.27 -4.81
N ILE A 20 -17.16 -5.20 -4.55
CA ILE A 20 -17.53 -4.08 -3.68
C ILE A 20 -17.92 -2.89 -4.54
N ASN A 21 -19.15 -2.39 -4.36
CA ASN A 21 -19.67 -1.27 -5.15
C ASN A 21 -19.44 0.07 -4.44
N PHE A 22 -18.55 0.87 -4.96
CA PHE A 22 -18.28 2.23 -4.46
C PHE A 22 -17.89 3.18 -5.57
N VAL A 23 -18.05 4.47 -5.32
CA VAL A 23 -17.60 5.56 -6.19
C VAL A 23 -16.48 6.32 -5.50
N VAL A 24 -15.46 6.72 -6.24
CA VAL A 24 -14.28 7.41 -5.72
C VAL A 24 -14.26 8.86 -6.21
N GLU A 25 -14.04 9.79 -5.29
CA GLU A 25 -13.69 11.18 -5.57
C GLU A 25 -12.26 11.44 -5.10
N ASN A 26 -11.39 11.75 -6.04
CA ASN A 26 -10.00 12.09 -5.76
C ASN A 26 -9.81 13.62 -5.79
N PHE A 27 -9.25 14.19 -4.73
CA PHE A 27 -9.01 15.62 -4.58
C PHE A 27 -7.55 16.03 -4.77
N THR A 28 -6.71 15.07 -5.15
CA THR A 28 -5.28 15.30 -5.38
C THR A 28 -4.94 14.92 -6.82
N ASN A 29 -4.16 15.75 -7.50
CA ASN A 29 -3.79 15.52 -8.90
C ASN A 29 -2.65 14.52 -9.08
N TRP A 30 -1.96 14.10 -8.00
CA TRP A 30 -0.91 13.10 -8.09
C TRP A 30 -1.50 11.70 -8.10
N ASP A 31 -1.05 10.88 -9.04
CA ASP A 31 -1.43 9.49 -9.21
C ASP A 31 -0.18 8.61 -9.22
N TYR A 32 -0.17 7.60 -8.36
CA TYR A 32 0.97 6.69 -8.16
C TYR A 32 1.31 5.91 -9.44
N GLU A 33 0.30 5.38 -10.11
CA GLU A 33 0.45 4.59 -11.31
C GLU A 33 0.95 5.43 -12.50
N GLU A 34 0.48 6.67 -12.63
CA GLU A 34 0.96 7.60 -13.66
C GLU A 34 2.38 8.11 -13.35
N GLU A 35 2.76 8.34 -12.09
CA GLU A 35 4.13 8.71 -11.72
C GLU A 35 5.12 7.60 -12.11
N ILE A 36 4.79 6.33 -11.83
CA ILE A 36 5.59 5.17 -12.22
C ILE A 36 5.71 5.08 -13.73
N LYS A 37 4.60 5.17 -14.46
CA LYS A 37 4.52 5.08 -15.90
C LYS A 37 5.35 6.17 -16.59
N ASN A 38 5.36 7.38 -16.05
CA ASN A 38 6.16 8.49 -16.57
C ASN A 38 7.66 8.37 -16.21
N THR A 39 8.00 7.59 -15.18
CA THR A 39 9.39 7.38 -14.73
C THR A 39 10.06 6.22 -15.46
N ILE A 40 9.36 5.11 -15.72
CA ILE A 40 9.91 3.93 -16.38
C ILE A 40 10.25 4.22 -17.84
N LYS A 41 11.49 3.89 -18.24
CA LYS A 41 12.00 3.91 -19.62
C LYS A 41 12.26 2.48 -20.10
N LYS A 42 12.50 2.30 -21.41
CA LYS A 42 12.76 0.98 -21.99
C LYS A 42 13.97 0.25 -21.42
N ASP A 43 14.97 0.99 -20.99
CA ASP A 43 16.21 0.49 -20.40
C ASP A 43 16.21 0.46 -18.87
N SER A 44 15.09 0.84 -18.23
CA SER A 44 14.97 0.89 -16.77
C SER A 44 15.01 -0.51 -16.17
N LYS A 45 15.67 -0.62 -15.02
CA LYS A 45 15.61 -1.74 -14.09
C LYS A 45 14.81 -1.31 -12.88
N VAL A 46 13.75 -2.05 -12.56
CA VAL A 46 12.76 -1.70 -11.54
C VAL A 46 12.72 -2.77 -10.46
N LEU A 47 12.66 -2.36 -9.20
CA LEU A 47 12.35 -3.20 -8.06
C LEU A 47 10.98 -2.77 -7.50
N ASP A 48 10.01 -3.67 -7.47
CA ASP A 48 8.69 -3.43 -6.87
C ASP A 48 8.57 -4.23 -5.57
N LEU A 49 8.38 -3.53 -4.45
CA LEU A 49 8.30 -4.09 -3.11
C LEU A 49 6.83 -4.20 -2.67
N GLY A 50 6.42 -5.38 -2.18
CA GLY A 50 5.05 -5.64 -1.76
C GLY A 50 4.09 -5.76 -2.93
N THR A 51 4.47 -6.54 -3.95
CA THR A 51 3.72 -6.67 -5.21
C THR A 51 2.38 -7.40 -5.10
N ALA A 52 2.15 -8.09 -3.98
CA ALA A 52 1.02 -9.00 -3.79
C ALA A 52 0.92 -10.03 -4.93
N ALA A 53 -0.28 -10.25 -5.49
CA ALA A 53 -0.48 -11.17 -6.62
C ALA A 53 -0.11 -10.57 -8.00
N GLY A 54 0.63 -9.44 -8.03
CA GLY A 54 1.24 -8.85 -9.21
C GLY A 54 0.29 -8.08 -10.12
N GLU A 55 -1.00 -7.91 -9.76
CA GLU A 55 -2.01 -7.31 -10.64
C GLU A 55 -1.64 -5.90 -11.07
N LYS A 56 -1.09 -5.09 -10.15
CA LYS A 56 -0.72 -3.70 -10.42
C LYS A 56 0.48 -3.61 -11.37
N VAL A 57 1.52 -4.38 -11.11
CA VAL A 57 2.72 -4.43 -11.95
C VAL A 57 2.36 -4.90 -13.36
N LEU A 58 1.58 -5.97 -13.48
CA LEU A 58 1.15 -6.50 -14.77
C LEU A 58 0.27 -5.54 -15.57
N LYS A 59 -0.56 -4.74 -14.89
CA LYS A 59 -1.53 -3.85 -15.53
C LYS A 59 -0.96 -2.47 -15.87
N PHE A 60 -0.15 -1.89 -14.99
CA PHE A 60 0.19 -0.47 -15.07
C PHE A 60 1.65 -0.18 -15.42
N TYR A 61 2.59 -1.13 -15.16
CA TYR A 61 4.00 -0.87 -15.43
C TYR A 61 4.30 -1.06 -16.91
N PRO A 62 4.92 -0.07 -17.59
CA PRO A 62 5.40 -0.24 -18.96
C PRO A 62 6.41 -1.37 -19.06
N GLU A 63 6.53 -1.99 -20.25
CA GLU A 63 7.64 -2.91 -20.54
C GLU A 63 8.97 -2.17 -20.49
N CYS A 64 9.95 -2.78 -19.82
CA CYS A 64 11.28 -2.21 -19.67
C CYS A 64 12.37 -3.29 -19.70
N ALA A 65 13.61 -2.97 -19.31
CA ALA A 65 14.69 -3.95 -19.34
C ALA A 65 14.48 -5.08 -18.34
N GLU A 66 14.04 -4.74 -17.12
CA GLU A 66 13.84 -5.71 -16.05
C GLU A 66 12.92 -5.16 -14.96
N ILE A 67 12.01 -5.98 -14.47
CA ILE A 67 11.22 -5.73 -13.27
C ILE A 67 11.38 -6.92 -12.34
N LEU A 68 12.00 -6.71 -11.17
CA LEU A 68 11.93 -7.65 -10.06
C LEU A 68 10.81 -7.19 -9.13
N ALA A 69 9.75 -7.99 -9.02
CA ALA A 69 8.60 -7.71 -8.18
C ALA A 69 8.53 -8.73 -7.03
N THR A 70 8.44 -8.24 -5.80
CA THR A 70 8.63 -9.08 -4.62
C THR A 70 7.50 -8.93 -3.62
N ASP A 71 7.25 -10.01 -2.89
CA ASP A 71 6.35 -10.04 -1.76
C ASP A 71 6.87 -11.02 -0.72
N TYR A 72 6.54 -10.79 0.54
CA TYR A 72 6.91 -11.69 1.63
C TYR A 72 6.09 -12.98 1.62
N SER A 73 4.85 -12.93 1.10
CA SER A 73 3.94 -14.06 1.05
C SER A 73 4.24 -14.99 -0.14
N GLU A 74 4.58 -16.25 0.15
CA GLU A 74 4.75 -17.28 -0.87
C GLU A 74 3.48 -17.51 -1.70
N GLU A 75 2.29 -17.44 -1.09
CA GLU A 75 1.01 -17.66 -1.78
C GLU A 75 0.71 -16.51 -2.75
N MET A 76 1.01 -15.26 -2.37
CA MET A 76 0.91 -14.12 -3.26
C MET A 76 1.85 -14.29 -4.47
N ILE A 77 3.10 -14.68 -4.25
CA ILE A 77 4.06 -14.91 -5.33
C ILE A 77 3.64 -16.06 -6.25
N LYS A 78 3.11 -17.16 -5.75
CA LYS A 78 2.54 -18.23 -6.58
C LYS A 78 1.42 -17.71 -7.47
N THR A 79 0.52 -16.90 -6.92
CA THR A 79 -0.57 -16.28 -7.67
C THR A 79 -0.02 -15.30 -8.72
N ALA A 80 0.96 -14.46 -8.37
CA ALA A 80 1.60 -13.53 -9.28
C ALA A 80 2.27 -14.25 -10.47
N GLN A 81 2.97 -15.35 -10.21
CA GLN A 81 3.59 -16.18 -11.26
C GLN A 81 2.53 -16.82 -12.20
N ALA A 82 1.38 -17.22 -11.65
CA ALA A 82 0.27 -17.72 -12.47
C ALA A 82 -0.35 -16.61 -13.34
N ASN A 83 -0.48 -15.40 -12.81
CA ASN A 83 -0.94 -14.22 -13.55
C ASN A 83 0.06 -13.80 -14.63
N LEU A 84 1.36 -13.85 -14.35
CA LEU A 84 2.43 -13.57 -15.32
C LEU A 84 2.36 -14.50 -16.54
N LYS A 85 2.15 -15.80 -16.31
CA LYS A 85 2.00 -16.77 -17.43
C LYS A 85 0.85 -16.42 -18.37
N LYS A 86 -0.24 -15.83 -17.84
CA LYS A 86 -1.41 -15.41 -18.63
C LYS A 86 -1.15 -14.08 -19.38
N SER A 87 -0.33 -13.20 -18.82
CA SER A 87 -0.04 -11.88 -19.39
C SER A 87 0.90 -11.90 -20.60
N GLY A 88 1.75 -12.94 -20.71
CA GLY A 88 2.78 -13.05 -21.74
C GLY A 88 3.99 -12.11 -21.56
N ARG A 89 4.05 -11.32 -20.48
CA ARG A 89 5.19 -10.44 -20.13
C ARG A 89 6.46 -11.28 -19.88
N LYS A 90 7.61 -10.81 -20.33
CA LYS A 90 8.90 -11.51 -20.21
C LYS A 90 9.95 -10.73 -19.42
N ASP A 91 9.69 -9.46 -19.18
CA ASP A 91 10.55 -8.53 -18.47
C ASP A 91 10.32 -8.54 -16.95
N ILE A 92 9.36 -9.33 -16.44
CA ILE A 92 8.98 -9.39 -15.03
C ILE A 92 9.41 -10.72 -14.42
N THR A 93 10.00 -10.64 -13.23
CA THR A 93 10.28 -11.79 -12.35
C THR A 93 9.59 -11.56 -11.01
N PHE A 94 8.82 -12.53 -10.52
CA PHE A 94 8.23 -12.53 -9.18
C PHE A 94 9.04 -13.42 -8.24
N LYS A 95 9.47 -12.88 -7.08
CA LYS A 95 10.30 -13.57 -6.09
C LYS A 95 9.78 -13.31 -4.66
N VAL A 96 9.80 -14.33 -3.81
CA VAL A 96 9.61 -14.15 -2.36
C VAL A 96 10.80 -13.40 -1.78
N MET A 97 10.56 -12.27 -1.13
CA MET A 97 11.59 -11.47 -0.47
C MET A 97 10.97 -10.61 0.63
N ASP A 98 11.67 -10.50 1.75
CA ASP A 98 11.32 -9.58 2.82
C ASP A 98 11.76 -8.15 2.46
N ASN A 99 10.83 -7.20 2.47
CA ASN A 99 11.11 -5.79 2.17
C ASN A 99 12.02 -5.10 3.21
N LEU A 100 12.12 -5.68 4.41
CA LEU A 100 13.05 -5.24 5.45
C LEU A 100 14.46 -5.84 5.30
N HIS A 101 14.61 -6.85 4.41
CA HIS A 101 15.88 -7.53 4.12
C HIS A 101 16.04 -7.72 2.60
N ILE A 102 16.37 -6.63 1.91
CA ILE A 102 16.45 -6.61 0.44
C ILE A 102 17.74 -7.30 -0.04
N GLU A 103 17.60 -8.51 -0.58
CA GLU A 103 18.70 -9.31 -1.12
C GLU A 103 18.86 -9.10 -2.62
N THR A 104 19.39 -7.93 -3.01
CA THR A 104 19.68 -7.56 -4.40
C THR A 104 21.02 -6.85 -4.53
N GLU A 105 21.45 -6.58 -5.77
CA GLU A 105 22.68 -5.86 -6.03
C GLU A 105 22.60 -4.39 -5.61
N GLU A 106 23.68 -3.83 -5.10
CA GLU A 106 23.81 -2.40 -4.82
C GLU A 106 23.96 -1.58 -6.12
N ASN A 107 23.38 -0.37 -6.14
CA ASN A 107 23.45 0.55 -7.29
C ASN A 107 22.98 -0.07 -8.61
N TYR A 108 21.93 -0.88 -8.56
CA TYR A 108 21.46 -1.65 -9.71
C TYR A 108 20.15 -1.13 -10.32
N TYR A 109 19.22 -0.65 -9.50
CA TYR A 109 17.90 -0.24 -9.96
C TYR A 109 17.83 1.26 -10.27
N ASP A 110 17.10 1.58 -11.34
CA ASP A 110 16.77 2.95 -11.72
C ASP A 110 15.57 3.47 -10.95
N LEU A 111 14.66 2.55 -10.55
CA LEU A 111 13.44 2.84 -9.81
C LEU A 111 13.18 1.73 -8.78
N VAL A 112 12.84 2.14 -7.57
CA VAL A 112 12.20 1.28 -6.56
C VAL A 112 10.79 1.80 -6.31
N THR A 113 9.82 0.91 -6.28
CA THR A 113 8.41 1.22 -5.99
C THR A 113 7.94 0.44 -4.77
N ALA A 114 7.09 1.08 -3.95
CA ALA A 114 6.47 0.43 -2.80
C ALA A 114 5.05 0.97 -2.60
N ARG A 115 4.08 0.08 -2.38
CA ARG A 115 2.70 0.48 -2.19
C ARG A 115 2.04 -0.28 -1.06
N HIS A 116 1.64 0.47 0.00
CA HIS A 116 0.96 -0.08 1.18
C HIS A 116 1.74 -1.25 1.81
N THR A 117 3.04 -1.11 1.93
CA THR A 117 3.94 -2.11 2.48
C THR A 117 5.03 -1.46 3.31
N VAL A 118 5.51 -2.17 4.31
CA VAL A 118 6.66 -1.74 5.14
C VAL A 118 7.93 -1.81 4.33
N THR A 119 8.83 -0.84 4.51
CA THR A 119 10.11 -0.77 3.80
C THR A 119 11.26 -0.37 4.72
N ASP A 120 12.50 -0.71 4.34
CA ASP A 120 13.72 -0.15 4.91
C ASP A 120 14.35 0.84 3.91
N PRO A 121 14.17 2.16 4.11
CA PRO A 121 14.71 3.18 3.20
C PRO A 121 16.23 3.12 3.04
N LYS A 122 16.99 2.64 4.04
CA LYS A 122 18.45 2.51 3.93
C LYS A 122 18.85 1.41 2.94
N GLN A 123 18.14 0.30 2.94
CA GLN A 123 18.38 -0.77 1.98
C GLN A 123 17.92 -0.34 0.58
N ILE A 124 16.77 0.32 0.46
CA ILE A 124 16.31 0.91 -0.81
C ILE A 124 17.36 1.87 -1.37
N TYR A 125 17.90 2.76 -0.53
CA TYR A 125 18.96 3.68 -0.95
C TYR A 125 20.18 2.96 -1.51
N LYS A 126 20.60 1.83 -0.90
CA LYS A 126 21.75 1.04 -1.39
C LYS A 126 21.47 0.40 -2.74
N THR A 127 20.26 -0.11 -2.98
CA THR A 127 19.90 -0.79 -4.24
C THR A 127 19.77 0.16 -5.41
N LEU A 128 19.39 1.42 -5.17
CA LEU A 128 19.23 2.43 -6.20
C LEU A 128 20.58 2.89 -6.77
N LYS A 129 20.64 3.08 -8.08
CA LYS A 129 21.72 3.80 -8.76
C LYS A 129 21.80 5.26 -8.30
N PRO A 130 22.98 5.92 -8.43
CA PRO A 130 23.03 7.38 -8.34
C PRO A 130 22.04 8.01 -9.33
N GLY A 131 21.16 8.90 -8.84
CA GLY A 131 20.08 9.50 -9.61
C GLY A 131 18.82 8.62 -9.77
N GLY A 132 18.83 7.40 -9.25
CA GLY A 132 17.65 6.53 -9.19
C GLY A 132 16.59 7.07 -8.25
N LYS A 133 15.34 6.65 -8.45
CA LYS A 133 14.17 7.15 -7.72
C LYS A 133 13.52 6.09 -6.83
N LEU A 134 12.96 6.52 -5.71
CA LEU A 134 11.95 5.82 -4.94
C LEU A 134 10.60 6.49 -5.19
N ILE A 135 9.58 5.70 -5.51
CA ILE A 135 8.17 6.12 -5.52
C ILE A 135 7.41 5.25 -4.54
N LEU A 136 6.89 5.85 -3.48
CA LEU A 136 6.17 5.18 -2.42
C LEU A 136 4.74 5.72 -2.31
N ARG A 137 3.77 4.84 -2.05
CA ARG A 137 2.41 5.21 -1.65
C ARG A 137 2.05 4.47 -0.37
N GLY A 138 1.75 5.22 0.67
CA GLY A 138 1.40 4.71 2.00
C GLY A 138 -0.02 5.07 2.41
N VAL A 139 -0.46 4.43 3.49
CA VAL A 139 -1.72 4.73 4.20
C VAL A 139 -1.37 5.56 5.44
N ASP A 140 -1.98 6.75 5.58
CA ASP A 140 -1.68 7.62 6.72
C ASP A 140 -2.47 7.22 7.98
N LYS A 141 -1.97 7.61 9.13
CA LYS A 141 -2.66 7.49 10.43
C LYS A 141 -4.10 8.00 10.38
N LEU A 142 -4.34 9.09 9.67
CA LEU A 142 -5.65 9.72 9.55
C LEU A 142 -6.56 9.08 8.49
N ASP A 143 -6.13 7.98 7.86
CA ASP A 143 -7.01 7.20 6.97
C ASP A 143 -8.23 6.70 7.75
N SER A 144 -9.41 6.88 7.16
CA SER A 144 -10.68 6.46 7.76
C SER A 144 -10.89 6.96 9.22
N TRP A 145 -10.32 8.14 9.55
CA TRP A 145 -10.26 8.64 10.93
C TRP A 145 -11.62 8.74 11.61
N GLN A 146 -12.67 9.17 10.90
CA GLN A 146 -14.03 9.28 11.45
C GLN A 146 -14.55 7.90 11.87
N LEU A 147 -14.30 6.87 11.07
CA LEU A 147 -14.66 5.50 11.37
C LEU A 147 -13.87 4.99 12.58
N LYS A 148 -12.54 5.11 12.56
CA LYS A 148 -11.67 4.71 13.68
C LYS A 148 -12.08 5.40 14.99
N ARG A 149 -12.47 6.68 14.94
CA ARG A 149 -12.98 7.41 16.11
C ARG A 149 -14.29 6.84 16.64
N ALA A 150 -15.21 6.43 15.75
CA ALA A 150 -16.48 5.81 16.20
C ALA A 150 -16.22 4.52 16.99
N PHE A 151 -15.26 3.73 16.54
CA PHE A 151 -14.86 2.47 17.18
C PHE A 151 -13.85 2.64 18.32
N SER A 152 -13.19 3.80 18.43
CA SER A 152 -12.10 4.08 19.38
C SER A 152 -10.87 3.18 19.24
N PHE A 153 -10.65 2.59 18.06
CA PHE A 153 -9.47 1.79 17.70
C PHE A 153 -9.27 1.73 16.18
N GLY A 154 -8.22 1.06 15.73
CA GLY A 154 -7.88 0.82 14.34
C GLY A 154 -6.41 1.11 14.04
N GLN A 155 -6.00 0.89 12.80
CA GLN A 155 -4.63 1.08 12.34
C GLN A 155 -4.05 2.43 12.78
N ALA A 156 -2.93 2.40 13.49
CA ALA A 156 -2.20 3.56 13.98
C ALA A 156 -3.05 4.55 14.82
N TYR A 157 -4.17 4.11 15.41
CA TYR A 157 -5.08 4.99 16.14
C TYR A 157 -4.39 5.70 17.30
N ASN A 158 -3.54 4.98 18.04
CA ASN A 158 -2.83 5.47 19.21
C ASN A 158 -1.42 6.00 18.90
N ASP A 159 -0.94 5.88 17.65
CA ASP A 159 0.38 6.38 17.27
C ASP A 159 0.48 7.90 17.48
N THR A 160 1.64 8.38 17.86
CA THR A 160 1.86 9.81 18.15
C THR A 160 2.10 10.60 16.87
N LYS A 161 2.80 10.02 15.89
CA LYS A 161 3.13 10.65 14.62
C LYS A 161 2.26 10.14 13.47
N PRO A 162 1.99 10.97 12.44
CA PRO A 162 1.52 10.49 11.13
C PRO A 162 2.54 9.54 10.49
N ILE A 163 2.06 8.44 9.90
CA ILE A 163 2.92 7.45 9.22
C ILE A 163 3.69 8.13 8.07
N SER A 164 3.04 9.03 7.34
CA SER A 164 3.65 9.84 6.28
C SER A 164 4.89 10.62 6.74
N LEU A 165 4.89 11.12 7.98
CA LEU A 165 6.02 11.83 8.54
C LEU A 165 7.13 10.88 9.00
N ILE A 166 6.77 9.72 9.54
CA ILE A 166 7.73 8.67 9.92
C ILE A 166 8.52 8.22 8.68
N ASP A 167 7.82 7.88 7.60
CA ASP A 167 8.46 7.46 6.35
C ASP A 167 9.30 8.58 5.73
N TYR A 168 8.80 9.81 5.73
CA TYR A 168 9.53 10.96 5.19
C TYR A 168 10.85 11.18 5.92
N GLU A 169 10.83 11.19 7.27
CA GLU A 169 12.03 11.32 8.10
C GLU A 169 13.01 10.15 7.87
N ALA A 170 12.51 8.90 7.82
CA ALA A 170 13.34 7.73 7.59
C ALA A 170 14.02 7.74 6.20
N ILE A 171 13.34 8.27 5.17
CA ILE A 171 13.89 8.42 3.82
C ILE A 171 14.99 9.50 3.81
N LEU A 172 14.81 10.61 4.49
CA LEU A 172 15.85 11.63 4.65
C LEU A 172 17.08 11.07 5.39
N ASP A 173 16.83 10.34 6.49
CA ASP A 173 17.89 9.69 7.29
C ASP A 173 18.65 8.60 6.52
N ALA A 174 18.03 7.99 5.52
CA ALA A 174 18.67 7.04 4.62
C ALA A 174 19.65 7.68 3.63
N GLY A 175 19.58 9.02 3.46
CA GLY A 175 20.51 9.79 2.63
C GLY A 175 19.90 10.38 1.35
N PHE A 176 18.61 10.20 1.09
CA PHE A 176 17.92 10.89 -0.01
C PHE A 176 17.91 12.40 0.22
N LYS A 177 18.16 13.19 -0.83
CA LYS A 177 18.29 14.64 -0.73
C LYS A 177 17.14 15.40 -1.38
N GLU A 178 16.58 14.83 -2.44
CA GLU A 178 15.40 15.38 -3.13
C GLU A 178 14.21 14.51 -2.72
N VAL A 179 13.41 14.95 -1.76
CA VAL A 179 12.27 14.18 -1.20
C VAL A 179 11.03 15.05 -1.21
N GLU A 180 10.00 14.60 -1.90
CA GLU A 180 8.69 15.23 -1.96
C GLU A 180 7.66 14.36 -1.22
N LEU A 181 6.94 14.92 -0.25
CA LEU A 181 5.82 14.31 0.44
C LEU A 181 4.51 14.88 -0.10
N ILE A 182 3.63 14.03 -0.59
CA ILE A 182 2.40 14.40 -1.29
C ILE A 182 1.20 13.84 -0.50
N PRO A 183 0.46 14.67 0.26
CA PRO A 183 -0.77 14.24 0.92
C PRO A 183 -1.86 13.91 -0.10
N LEU A 184 -2.53 12.77 0.08
CA LEU A 184 -3.60 12.31 -0.81
C LEU A 184 -4.93 12.29 -0.05
N HIS A 185 -5.91 13.02 -0.55
CA HIS A 185 -7.27 13.06 -0.02
C HIS A 185 -8.23 12.41 -1.00
N VAL A 186 -8.88 11.33 -0.56
CA VAL A 186 -9.85 10.57 -1.35
C VAL A 186 -11.14 10.40 -0.55
N ILE A 187 -12.29 10.47 -1.19
CA ILE A 187 -13.57 10.09 -0.60
C ILE A 187 -14.13 8.91 -1.39
N GLU A 188 -14.42 7.85 -0.67
CA GLU A 188 -15.10 6.68 -1.19
C GLU A 188 -16.57 6.71 -0.72
N TYR A 189 -17.52 6.40 -1.62
CA TYR A 189 -18.95 6.33 -1.32
C TYR A 189 -19.43 4.91 -1.60
N TYR A 190 -19.67 4.14 -0.56
CA TYR A 190 -20.12 2.75 -0.63
C TYR A 190 -21.62 2.70 -0.84
N LYS A 191 -22.08 1.93 -1.82
CA LYS A 191 -23.50 1.91 -2.22
C LYS A 191 -24.39 1.34 -1.15
N THR A 192 -23.91 0.33 -0.42
CA THR A 192 -24.65 -0.34 0.67
C THR A 192 -23.79 -0.49 1.91
N LYS A 193 -24.43 -0.84 3.04
CA LYS A 193 -23.73 -1.19 4.28
C LYS A 193 -22.87 -2.44 4.09
N GLU A 194 -23.36 -3.40 3.31
CA GLU A 194 -22.67 -4.65 2.99
C GLU A 194 -21.40 -4.38 2.19
N ASP A 195 -21.41 -3.42 1.25
CA ASP A 195 -20.21 -3.02 0.50
C ASP A 195 -19.14 -2.44 1.44
N LEU A 196 -19.51 -1.54 2.35
CA LEU A 196 -18.57 -0.99 3.34
C LEU A 196 -18.10 -2.08 4.31
N TYR A 197 -19.00 -2.95 4.78
CA TYR A 197 -18.63 -4.06 5.66
C TYR A 197 -17.64 -5.02 4.98
N ALA A 198 -17.87 -5.35 3.70
CA ALA A 198 -16.97 -6.18 2.91
C ALA A 198 -15.56 -5.58 2.79
N LEU A 199 -15.44 -4.25 2.70
CA LEU A 199 -14.13 -3.59 2.80
C LEU A 199 -13.49 -3.84 4.16
N LEU A 200 -14.24 -3.59 5.25
CA LEU A 200 -13.69 -3.61 6.62
C LEU A 200 -13.22 -4.99 7.07
N ILE A 201 -13.85 -6.06 6.59
CA ILE A 201 -13.39 -7.42 6.89
C ILE A 201 -12.17 -7.83 6.07
N LYS A 202 -11.90 -7.13 4.95
CA LYS A 202 -10.81 -7.44 4.03
C LYS A 202 -9.57 -6.58 4.26
N VAL A 203 -9.75 -5.35 4.69
CA VAL A 203 -8.66 -4.38 4.89
C VAL A 203 -8.53 -4.05 6.36
N PRO A 204 -7.33 -4.02 6.94
CA PRO A 204 -7.12 -3.89 8.39
C PRO A 204 -7.34 -2.46 8.92
N ILE A 205 -8.36 -1.75 8.46
CA ILE A 205 -8.67 -0.38 8.90
C ILE A 205 -9.02 -0.35 10.39
N LEU A 206 -9.82 -1.31 10.84
CA LEU A 206 -10.27 -1.44 12.23
C LEU A 206 -9.48 -2.51 13.01
N ASP A 207 -8.40 -3.04 12.46
CA ASP A 207 -7.52 -3.91 13.22
C ASP A 207 -6.52 -3.04 14.02
N ASP A 208 -6.16 -3.50 15.22
CA ASP A 208 -5.28 -2.74 16.09
C ASP A 208 -3.82 -3.10 15.77
N PHE A 209 -3.14 -2.21 15.08
CA PHE A 209 -1.71 -2.28 14.87
C PHE A 209 -1.10 -0.88 14.74
N SER A 210 0.18 -0.78 15.05
CA SER A 210 0.90 0.46 15.21
C SER A 210 2.26 0.36 14.51
N GLU A 211 2.63 1.38 13.76
CA GLU A 211 4.00 1.51 13.23
C GLU A 211 5.03 1.83 14.33
N GLU A 212 4.58 2.40 15.46
CA GLU A 212 5.41 2.62 16.64
C GLU A 212 5.59 1.35 17.48
N ASN A 213 4.71 0.33 17.30
CA ASN A 213 4.75 -0.95 17.99
C ASN A 213 4.34 -2.11 17.05
N PRO A 214 5.23 -2.52 16.13
CA PRO A 214 4.92 -3.50 15.09
C PRO A 214 4.58 -4.92 15.62
N ASP A 215 4.93 -5.24 16.84
CA ASP A 215 4.63 -6.55 17.46
C ASP A 215 3.18 -6.65 17.98
N GLY A 216 2.37 -5.60 17.84
CA GLY A 216 1.07 -5.43 18.48
C GLY A 216 -0.15 -5.68 17.60
N PHE A 217 -0.04 -6.41 16.47
CA PHE A 217 -1.20 -6.66 15.60
C PHE A 217 -2.30 -7.46 16.33
N GLU A 218 -3.50 -6.89 16.39
CA GLU A 218 -4.68 -7.57 16.93
C GLU A 218 -5.89 -7.36 16.02
N LYS A 219 -6.40 -8.45 15.43
CA LYS A 219 -7.65 -8.41 14.68
C LYS A 219 -8.83 -8.20 15.62
N LYS A 220 -9.62 -7.17 15.37
CA LYS A 220 -10.82 -6.81 16.18
C LYS A 220 -12.10 -7.28 15.51
N GLU A 221 -13.08 -7.64 16.33
CA GLU A 221 -14.45 -7.85 15.87
C GLU A 221 -15.15 -6.50 15.65
N ILE A 222 -15.91 -6.41 14.56
CA ILE A 222 -16.68 -5.20 14.22
C ILE A 222 -17.96 -5.21 15.04
N ASP A 223 -18.10 -4.25 15.95
CA ASP A 223 -19.35 -4.00 16.67
C ASP A 223 -20.41 -3.48 15.68
N LEU A 224 -21.47 -4.26 15.50
CA LEU A 224 -22.50 -3.97 14.50
C LEU A 224 -23.35 -2.75 14.86
N ASP A 225 -23.57 -2.45 16.13
CA ASP A 225 -24.36 -1.28 16.56
C ASP A 225 -23.58 0.02 16.25
N ILE A 226 -22.27 0.02 16.51
CA ILE A 226 -21.39 1.14 16.16
C ILE A 226 -21.31 1.29 14.63
N PHE A 227 -21.16 0.18 13.90
CA PHE A 227 -21.12 0.17 12.45
C PHE A 227 -22.39 0.74 11.82
N GLU A 228 -23.57 0.26 12.26
CA GLU A 228 -24.86 0.74 11.78
C GLU A 228 -25.03 2.25 12.00
N LYS A 229 -24.72 2.72 13.21
CA LYS A 229 -24.74 4.14 13.54
C LYS A 229 -23.82 4.96 12.65
N TYR A 230 -22.58 4.49 12.42
CA TYR A 230 -21.65 5.15 11.51
C TYR A 230 -22.23 5.27 10.10
N CYS A 231 -22.82 4.17 9.59
CA CYS A 231 -23.44 4.16 8.26
C CYS A 231 -24.57 5.18 8.14
N GLU A 232 -25.45 5.28 9.17
CA GLU A 232 -26.55 6.25 9.19
C GLU A 232 -26.05 7.69 9.22
N GLU A 233 -25.06 8.01 10.06
CA GLU A 233 -24.50 9.35 10.22
C GLU A 233 -23.69 9.81 8.97
N ASN A 234 -23.19 8.87 8.16
CA ASN A 234 -22.38 9.15 6.99
C ASN A 234 -23.08 8.84 5.65
N MET A 235 -24.38 8.51 5.69
CA MET A 235 -25.19 8.31 4.48
C MET A 235 -25.33 9.61 3.70
N THR A 236 -25.11 9.55 2.40
CA THR A 236 -25.26 10.65 1.46
C THR A 236 -26.04 10.19 0.23
N GLU A 237 -26.41 11.09 -0.66
CA GLU A 237 -27.04 10.75 -1.97
C GLU A 237 -26.15 9.84 -2.85
N LYS A 238 -24.80 9.89 -2.66
CA LYS A 238 -23.84 9.06 -3.40
C LYS A 238 -23.63 7.68 -2.75
N GLY A 239 -23.99 7.51 -1.49
CA GLY A 239 -23.78 6.33 -0.66
C GLY A 239 -23.12 6.68 0.68
N ILE A 240 -22.66 5.67 1.41
CA ILE A 240 -22.01 5.82 2.72
C ILE A 240 -20.60 6.35 2.51
N LYS A 241 -20.33 7.54 3.04
CA LYS A 241 -19.05 8.24 2.88
C LYS A 241 -17.99 7.69 3.79
N LEU A 242 -16.83 7.35 3.22
CA LEU A 242 -15.58 7.04 3.93
C LEU A 242 -14.47 7.96 3.43
N ILE A 243 -13.84 8.71 4.33
CA ILE A 243 -12.73 9.61 3.97
C ILE A 243 -11.44 8.85 4.12
N ARG A 244 -10.71 8.70 2.99
CA ARG A 244 -9.41 8.04 2.93
C ARG A 244 -8.29 9.07 2.96
N ARG A 245 -7.23 8.72 3.65
CA ARG A 245 -5.99 9.51 3.71
C ARG A 245 -4.82 8.62 3.38
N TYR A 246 -4.21 8.95 2.24
CA TYR A 246 -2.99 8.32 1.79
C TYR A 246 -1.90 9.37 1.64
N TYR A 247 -0.71 8.94 1.34
CA TYR A 247 0.38 9.84 0.94
C TYR A 247 1.21 9.18 -0.16
N GLY A 248 1.84 10.02 -0.98
CA GLY A 248 2.91 9.65 -1.88
C GLY A 248 4.24 10.22 -1.39
N ILE A 249 5.32 9.51 -1.64
CA ILE A 249 6.67 10.05 -1.53
C ILE A 249 7.39 9.76 -2.83
N VAL A 250 8.00 10.80 -3.40
CA VAL A 250 8.94 10.70 -4.50
C VAL A 250 10.29 11.16 -3.99
N ALA A 251 11.28 10.27 -4.02
CA ALA A 251 12.61 10.59 -3.54
C ALA A 251 13.68 10.20 -4.57
N LYS A 252 14.78 10.97 -4.65
CA LYS A 252 15.89 10.73 -5.57
C LYS A 252 17.20 10.58 -4.81
N LYS A 253 17.96 9.52 -5.16
CA LYS A 253 19.29 9.24 -4.64
C LYS A 253 20.35 10.17 -5.21
#